data_48edf826f99741e284c547cf719cb9be
#
_entry.id   48edf826f99741e284c547cf719cb9be
#
_cell.length_a   1.000
_cell.length_b   1.000
_cell.length_c   1.000
_cell.angle_alpha   90.00
_cell.angle_beta   90.00
_cell.angle_gamma   90.00
#
_symmetry.space_group_name_H-M   'P 1'
#
loop_
_entity.id
_entity.type
_entity.pdbx_description
1 polymer ?
#
loop_
_entity_poly.entity_id
_entity_poly.type
_entity_poly.pdbx_seq_one_letter_code
_entity_poly.pdbx_strand_id
1 'polypeptide(L)'
;MIHTSRPGMIIGRGGDGIEKLRAALKKEMRRLKINVPQDVKLDILEVANPESDAAIVAAMIAEGIEKRLPFRRVLKTTIEKVMANRDVQGARIAVSGRLGGAEMARREQIKRGGIPLQTLRADIDFARERANMTYGVIGIKVWIYRGMKFDTPSQGSGKKESK
;
A
#
# COMPACT_ATOMS: atom_id res chain seq x y z
N MET A 1 12.85 -1.57 7.31
CA MET A 1 12.66 -1.94 5.91
C MET A 1 11.55 -1.08 5.33
N ILE A 2 11.77 -0.42 4.21
CA ILE A 2 10.80 0.49 3.55
C ILE A 2 10.55 -0.04 2.15
N HIS A 3 9.29 -0.34 1.84
CA HIS A 3 8.87 -0.76 0.50
C HIS A 3 8.33 0.46 -0.26
N THR A 4 8.84 0.69 -1.46
CA THR A 4 8.46 1.87 -2.25
C THR A 4 8.47 1.56 -3.75
N SER A 5 7.62 2.27 -4.51
CA SER A 5 7.65 2.23 -5.97
C SER A 5 8.74 3.12 -6.58
N ARG A 6 9.29 4.06 -5.80
CA ARG A 6 10.30 5.03 -6.30
C ARG A 6 11.42 5.22 -5.28
N PRO A 7 12.37 4.28 -5.18
CA PRO A 7 13.46 4.33 -4.20
C PRO A 7 14.32 5.59 -4.34
N GLY A 8 14.54 6.07 -5.56
CA GLY A 8 15.35 7.25 -5.81
C GLY A 8 14.84 8.54 -5.15
N MET A 9 13.52 8.69 -4.96
CA MET A 9 12.95 9.86 -4.26
C MET A 9 13.25 9.83 -2.75
N ILE A 10 13.31 8.63 -2.16
CA ILE A 10 13.59 8.47 -0.73
C ILE A 10 15.09 8.58 -0.47
N ILE A 11 15.91 8.03 -1.35
CA ILE A 11 17.36 8.09 -1.25
C ILE A 11 17.85 9.54 -1.39
N GLY A 12 17.26 10.28 -2.32
CA GLY A 12 17.64 11.67 -2.60
C GLY A 12 19.01 11.79 -3.29
N ARG A 13 19.42 13.02 -3.57
CA ARG A 13 20.73 13.28 -4.18
C ARG A 13 21.85 12.98 -3.16
N GLY A 14 22.80 12.14 -3.54
CA GLY A 14 23.94 11.79 -2.68
C GLY A 14 23.61 11.04 -1.38
N GLY A 15 22.35 10.55 -1.19
CA GLY A 15 21.97 9.86 0.04
C GLY A 15 21.41 10.74 1.16
N ASP A 16 21.33 12.06 0.96
CA ASP A 16 20.80 13.03 1.94
C ASP A 16 19.42 12.66 2.51
N GLY A 17 18.57 12.05 1.68
CA GLY A 17 17.22 11.64 2.09
C GLY A 17 17.24 10.58 3.16
N ILE A 18 18.11 9.58 3.02
CA ILE A 18 18.27 8.49 4.01
C ILE A 18 18.80 9.04 5.34
N GLU A 19 19.77 9.97 5.29
CA GLU A 19 20.33 10.56 6.51
C GLU A 19 19.29 11.38 7.27
N LYS A 20 18.50 12.19 6.56
CA LYS A 20 17.39 12.96 7.15
C LYS A 20 16.33 12.05 7.77
N LEU A 21 15.96 10.95 7.08
CA LEU A 21 15.04 9.95 7.62
C LEU A 21 15.61 9.25 8.86
N ARG A 22 16.89 8.88 8.84
CA ARG A 22 17.57 8.26 10.00
C ARG A 22 17.59 9.22 11.20
N ALA A 23 17.89 10.50 10.97
CA ALA A 23 17.87 11.51 12.01
C ALA A 23 16.46 11.73 12.58
N ALA A 24 15.44 11.80 11.72
CA ALA A 24 14.05 11.94 12.12
C ALA A 24 13.57 10.75 12.96
N LEU A 25 13.90 9.52 12.53
CA LEU A 25 13.58 8.31 13.29
C LEU A 25 14.24 8.29 14.66
N LYS A 26 15.54 8.61 14.73
CA LYS A 26 16.26 8.72 16.02
C LYS A 26 15.63 9.76 16.94
N LYS A 27 15.17 10.90 16.39
CA LYS A 27 14.46 11.96 17.15
C LYS A 27 13.14 11.46 17.72
N GLU A 28 12.32 10.78 16.91
CA GLU A 28 11.03 10.25 17.37
C GLU A 28 11.21 9.10 18.38
N MET A 29 12.18 8.22 18.19
CA MET A 29 12.49 7.17 19.17
C MET A 29 12.89 7.77 20.53
N ARG A 30 13.71 8.83 20.54
CA ARG A 30 14.05 9.56 21.78
C ARG A 30 12.82 10.19 22.44
N ARG A 31 11.91 10.78 21.62
CA ARG A 31 10.65 11.35 22.12
C ARG A 31 9.77 10.32 22.81
N LEU A 32 9.74 9.10 22.27
CA LEU A 32 9.00 7.98 22.82
C LEU A 32 9.72 7.28 23.97
N LYS A 33 10.91 7.79 24.40
CA LYS A 33 11.75 7.20 25.46
C LYS A 33 12.14 5.73 25.19
N ILE A 34 12.23 5.34 23.92
CA ILE A 34 12.68 4.02 23.50
C ILE A 34 14.21 4.02 23.46
N ASN A 35 14.82 2.91 23.91
CA ASN A 35 16.27 2.74 23.80
C ASN A 35 16.68 2.81 22.31
N VAL A 36 17.46 3.83 21.95
CA VAL A 36 17.87 4.04 20.57
C VAL A 36 19.15 3.24 20.33
N PRO A 37 19.14 2.23 19.44
CA PRO A 37 20.37 1.55 19.07
C PRO A 37 21.34 2.54 18.40
N GLN A 38 22.63 2.35 18.62
CA GLN A 38 23.67 3.24 18.06
C GLN A 38 23.60 3.30 16.54
N ASP A 39 23.26 2.18 15.90
CA ASP A 39 23.18 2.07 14.45
C ASP A 39 21.79 1.61 13.99
N VAL A 40 21.06 2.49 13.34
CA VAL A 40 19.75 2.20 12.72
C VAL A 40 19.99 1.94 11.24
N LYS A 41 19.93 0.68 10.82
CA LYS A 41 19.96 0.31 9.40
C LYS A 41 18.61 0.55 8.77
N LEU A 42 18.60 1.25 7.64
CA LEU A 42 17.41 1.50 6.83
C LEU A 42 17.60 0.80 5.48
N ASP A 43 16.80 -0.23 5.25
CA ASP A 43 16.79 -0.95 3.98
C ASP A 43 15.61 -0.44 3.15
N ILE A 44 15.88 -0.01 1.93
CA ILE A 44 14.89 0.46 0.97
C ILE A 44 14.77 -0.60 -0.12
N LEU A 45 13.58 -1.18 -0.25
CA LEU A 45 13.28 -2.19 -1.25
C LEU A 45 12.34 -1.60 -2.30
N GLU A 46 12.69 -1.80 -3.56
CA GLU A 46 11.82 -1.48 -4.66
C GLU A 46 10.74 -2.55 -4.83
N VAL A 47 9.49 -2.10 -4.97
CA VAL A 47 8.37 -2.99 -5.28
C VAL A 47 8.28 -3.12 -6.79
N ALA A 48 8.53 -4.31 -7.32
CA ALA A 48 8.52 -4.58 -8.77
C ALA A 48 7.15 -4.29 -9.40
N ASN A 49 6.06 -4.67 -8.72
CA ASN A 49 4.69 -4.48 -9.19
C ASN A 49 3.91 -3.56 -8.22
N PRO A 50 4.07 -2.23 -8.31
CA PRO A 50 3.40 -1.30 -7.39
C PRO A 50 1.88 -1.34 -7.51
N GLU A 51 1.35 -1.78 -8.64
CA GLU A 51 -0.09 -1.90 -8.89
C GLU A 51 -0.73 -3.12 -8.22
N SER A 52 0.08 -4.08 -7.76
CA SER A 52 -0.38 -5.24 -6.99
C SER A 52 -0.32 -5.02 -5.47
N ASP A 53 0.22 -3.89 -5.01
CA ASP A 53 0.33 -3.54 -3.59
C ASP A 53 -0.78 -2.56 -3.22
N ALA A 54 -1.64 -2.98 -2.26
CA ALA A 54 -2.79 -2.19 -1.87
C ALA A 54 -2.41 -0.86 -1.21
N ALA A 55 -1.28 -0.79 -0.49
CA ALA A 55 -0.84 0.43 0.17
C ALA A 55 -0.39 1.49 -0.84
N ILE A 56 0.37 1.08 -1.85
CA ILE A 56 0.82 1.96 -2.93
C ILE A 56 -0.37 2.47 -3.73
N VAL A 57 -1.31 1.58 -4.08
CA VAL A 57 -2.53 1.95 -4.80
C VAL A 57 -3.39 2.90 -3.98
N ALA A 58 -3.53 2.69 -2.67
CA ALA A 58 -4.29 3.59 -1.80
C ALA A 58 -3.65 4.99 -1.75
N ALA A 59 -2.32 5.07 -1.64
CA ALA A 59 -1.59 6.34 -1.67
C ALA A 59 -1.74 7.06 -3.01
N MET A 60 -1.69 6.33 -4.15
CA MET A 60 -1.93 6.93 -5.48
C MET A 60 -3.34 7.52 -5.60
N ILE A 61 -4.35 6.87 -5.04
CA ILE A 61 -5.72 7.38 -5.03
C ILE A 61 -5.81 8.62 -4.15
N ALA A 62 -5.18 8.61 -2.97
CA ALA A 62 -5.16 9.75 -2.06
C ALA A 62 -4.53 10.97 -2.74
N GLU A 63 -3.36 10.80 -3.34
CA GLU A 63 -2.68 11.86 -4.10
C GLU A 63 -3.55 12.42 -5.25
N GLY A 64 -4.24 11.53 -5.98
CA GLY A 64 -5.15 11.92 -7.05
C GLY A 64 -6.32 12.77 -6.56
N ILE A 65 -6.90 12.41 -5.41
CA ILE A 65 -8.00 13.16 -4.80
C ILE A 65 -7.48 14.49 -4.23
N GLU A 66 -6.32 14.53 -3.59
CA GLU A 66 -5.69 15.74 -3.06
C GLU A 66 -5.33 16.75 -4.17
N LYS A 67 -4.97 16.26 -5.35
CA LYS A 67 -4.80 17.05 -6.57
C LYS A 67 -6.14 17.54 -7.18
N ARG A 68 -7.25 17.33 -6.48
CA ARG A 68 -8.61 17.76 -6.90
C ARG A 68 -9.07 17.14 -8.22
N LEU A 69 -8.57 15.97 -8.59
CA LEU A 69 -9.10 15.25 -9.74
C LEU A 69 -10.50 14.70 -9.43
N PRO A 70 -11.38 14.57 -10.43
CA PRO A 70 -12.70 13.96 -10.24
C PRO A 70 -12.56 12.54 -9.68
N PHE A 71 -13.02 12.30 -8.48
CA PHE A 71 -12.80 11.05 -7.76
C PHE A 71 -13.27 9.81 -8.55
N ARG A 72 -14.39 9.90 -9.30
CA ARG A 72 -14.86 8.79 -10.16
C ARG A 72 -13.87 8.44 -11.26
N ARG A 73 -13.22 9.44 -11.85
CA ARG A 73 -12.17 9.22 -12.86
C ARG A 73 -10.96 8.56 -12.24
N VAL A 74 -10.50 9.06 -11.09
CA VAL A 74 -9.38 8.47 -10.36
C VAL A 74 -9.64 7.00 -10.05
N LEU A 75 -10.83 6.68 -9.49
CA LEU A 75 -11.18 5.31 -9.15
C LEU A 75 -11.23 4.38 -10.38
N LYS A 76 -11.85 4.82 -11.48
CA LYS A 76 -11.94 4.02 -12.71
C LYS A 76 -10.56 3.75 -13.30
N THR A 77 -9.75 4.80 -13.45
CA THR A 77 -8.40 4.66 -14.01
C THR A 77 -7.50 3.78 -13.14
N THR A 78 -7.60 3.94 -11.82
CA THR A 78 -6.79 3.13 -10.90
C THR A 78 -7.20 1.67 -10.92
N ILE A 79 -8.51 1.36 -10.92
CA ILE A 79 -8.94 -0.06 -10.97
C ILE A 79 -8.58 -0.72 -12.30
N GLU A 80 -8.57 0.03 -13.40
CA GLU A 80 -8.12 -0.46 -14.70
C GLU A 80 -6.63 -0.79 -14.71
N LYS A 81 -5.79 0.07 -14.11
CA LYS A 81 -4.36 -0.19 -13.94
C LYS A 81 -4.09 -1.42 -13.09
N VAL A 82 -4.76 -1.52 -11.95
CA VAL A 82 -4.62 -2.69 -11.05
C VAL A 82 -5.02 -3.98 -11.75
N MET A 83 -6.12 -3.98 -12.51
CA MET A 83 -6.59 -5.15 -13.25
C MET A 83 -5.79 -5.48 -14.50
N ALA A 84 -4.96 -4.57 -15.00
CA ALA A 84 -4.03 -4.85 -16.09
C ALA A 84 -2.87 -5.77 -15.67
N ASN A 85 -2.61 -5.85 -14.37
CA ASN A 85 -1.59 -6.74 -13.82
C ASN A 85 -2.13 -8.19 -13.79
N ARG A 86 -1.34 -9.13 -14.33
CA ARG A 86 -1.70 -10.56 -14.41
C ARG A 86 -1.82 -11.25 -13.04
N ASP A 87 -1.12 -10.72 -12.05
CA ASP A 87 -1.12 -11.28 -10.69
C ASP A 87 -2.40 -10.95 -9.90
N VAL A 88 -3.24 -10.04 -10.43
CA VAL A 88 -4.45 -9.58 -9.75
C VAL A 88 -5.69 -10.21 -10.38
N GLN A 89 -6.44 -10.98 -9.59
CA GLN A 89 -7.70 -11.60 -10.00
C GLN A 89 -8.93 -10.75 -9.70
N GLY A 90 -8.79 -9.78 -8.79
CA GLY A 90 -9.87 -8.87 -8.46
C GLY A 90 -9.43 -7.71 -7.58
N ALA A 91 -10.10 -6.57 -7.75
CA ALA A 91 -9.84 -5.38 -6.97
C ALA A 91 -11.14 -4.68 -6.57
N ARG A 92 -11.16 -4.13 -5.37
CA ARG A 92 -12.24 -3.31 -4.84
C ARG A 92 -11.67 -2.06 -4.20
N ILE A 93 -12.19 -0.93 -4.61
CA ILE A 93 -11.82 0.36 -4.05
C ILE A 93 -13.09 1.00 -3.47
N ALA A 94 -13.05 1.44 -2.23
CA ALA A 94 -14.13 2.16 -1.59
C ALA A 94 -13.63 3.49 -1.05
N VAL A 95 -14.36 4.56 -1.32
CA VAL A 95 -14.09 5.89 -0.80
C VAL A 95 -15.29 6.38 -0.01
N SER A 96 -15.03 7.09 1.08
CA SER A 96 -16.07 7.60 1.98
C SER A 96 -15.68 8.98 2.50
N GLY A 97 -16.69 9.87 2.57
CA GLY A 97 -16.51 11.26 3.01
C GLY A 97 -17.29 12.24 2.15
N ARG A 98 -16.92 13.50 2.18
CA ARG A 98 -17.51 14.57 1.38
C ARG A 98 -16.99 14.55 -0.06
N LEU A 99 -17.44 13.56 -0.83
CA LEU A 99 -16.97 13.34 -2.20
C LEU A 99 -17.33 14.50 -3.12
N GLY A 100 -16.30 15.11 -3.72
CA GLY A 100 -16.47 16.28 -4.60
C GLY A 100 -16.86 17.56 -3.87
N GLY A 101 -16.67 17.65 -2.55
CA GLY A 101 -17.04 18.82 -1.74
C GLY A 101 -18.50 18.86 -1.31
N ALA A 102 -19.30 17.81 -1.55
CA ALA A 102 -20.69 17.75 -1.13
C ALA A 102 -20.82 17.93 0.40
N GLU A 103 -21.89 18.61 0.85
CA GLU A 103 -22.13 18.81 2.29
C GLU A 103 -22.38 17.49 3.02
N MET A 104 -23.18 16.61 2.41
CA MET A 104 -23.46 15.29 2.95
C MET A 104 -22.35 14.30 2.57
N ALA A 105 -21.82 13.63 3.57
CA ALA A 105 -20.88 12.53 3.35
C ALA A 105 -21.59 11.33 2.71
N ARG A 106 -20.93 10.70 1.76
CA ARG A 106 -21.41 9.48 1.13
C ARG A 106 -20.28 8.49 0.90
N ARG A 107 -20.65 7.26 0.60
CA ARG A 107 -19.73 6.19 0.26
C ARG A 107 -19.98 5.74 -1.17
N GLU A 108 -18.91 5.71 -1.97
CA GLU A 108 -18.93 5.11 -3.29
C GLU A 108 -17.87 4.01 -3.36
N GLN A 109 -18.15 2.97 -4.13
CA GLN A 109 -17.22 1.85 -4.32
C GLN A 109 -17.27 1.35 -5.74
N ILE A 110 -16.12 0.91 -6.23
CA ILE A 110 -15.97 0.23 -7.51
C ILE A 110 -15.32 -1.13 -7.23
N LYS A 111 -15.84 -2.16 -7.89
CA LYS A 111 -15.31 -3.52 -7.81
C LYS A 111 -15.15 -4.08 -9.23
N ARG A 112 -14.02 -4.74 -9.49
CA ARG A 112 -13.79 -5.56 -10.69
C ARG A 112 -13.19 -6.90 -10.29
N GLY A 113 -13.61 -7.96 -10.95
CA GLY A 113 -13.19 -9.32 -10.62
C GLY A 113 -13.83 -9.89 -9.35
N GLY A 114 -13.37 -11.04 -8.94
CA GLY A 114 -13.82 -11.74 -7.73
C GLY A 114 -13.02 -11.30 -6.51
N ILE A 115 -13.65 -11.17 -5.34
CA ILE A 115 -12.96 -10.89 -4.08
C ILE A 115 -13.63 -11.73 -3.00
N PRO A 116 -13.14 -12.94 -2.77
CA PRO A 116 -13.71 -13.87 -1.80
C PRO A 116 -13.23 -13.53 -0.38
N LEU A 117 -13.87 -12.55 0.28
CA LEU A 117 -13.48 -12.11 1.63
C LEU A 117 -13.69 -13.16 2.72
N GLN A 118 -14.53 -14.16 2.46
CA GLN A 118 -14.84 -15.22 3.42
C GLN A 118 -13.88 -16.41 3.34
N THR A 119 -13.09 -16.51 2.27
CA THR A 119 -12.19 -17.64 2.03
C THR A 119 -10.86 -17.40 2.72
N LEU A 120 -10.50 -18.19 3.73
CA LEU A 120 -9.24 -18.06 4.48
C LEU A 120 -7.99 -18.26 3.61
N ARG A 121 -8.08 -19.03 2.54
CA ARG A 121 -6.96 -19.28 1.61
C ARG A 121 -6.78 -18.18 0.56
N ALA A 122 -7.67 -17.20 0.53
CA ALA A 122 -7.56 -16.08 -0.41
C ALA A 122 -6.45 -15.11 0.02
N ASP A 123 -5.50 -14.86 -0.87
CA ASP A 123 -4.49 -13.83 -0.68
C ASP A 123 -5.08 -12.46 -1.01
N ILE A 124 -5.56 -11.78 0.02
CA ILE A 124 -6.18 -10.46 -0.12
C ILE A 124 -5.30 -9.45 0.59
N ASP A 125 -4.68 -8.59 -0.20
CA ASP A 125 -3.97 -7.42 0.31
C ASP A 125 -4.96 -6.29 0.60
N PHE A 126 -4.84 -5.67 1.77
CA PHE A 126 -5.73 -4.62 2.22
C PHE A 126 -4.97 -3.42 2.73
N ALA A 127 -5.35 -2.25 2.22
CA ALA A 127 -4.84 -0.99 2.73
C ALA A 127 -5.95 0.03 2.93
N ARG A 128 -5.71 0.94 3.87
CA ARG A 128 -6.55 2.12 4.09
C ARG A 128 -5.67 3.36 4.15
N GLU A 129 -6.12 4.42 3.50
CA GLU A 129 -5.42 5.69 3.43
C GLU A 129 -6.42 6.84 3.62
N ARG A 130 -5.91 8.03 3.88
CA ARG A 130 -6.67 9.25 4.10
C ARG A 130 -6.20 10.33 3.13
N ALA A 131 -7.12 10.90 2.38
CA ALA A 131 -6.86 12.09 1.58
C ALA A 131 -7.33 13.33 2.35
N ASN A 132 -6.43 14.26 2.61
CA ASN A 132 -6.72 15.49 3.34
C ASN A 132 -7.16 16.58 2.37
N MET A 133 -8.42 16.99 2.47
CA MET A 133 -9.00 18.02 1.64
C MET A 133 -9.34 19.27 2.49
N THR A 134 -9.48 20.42 1.85
CA THR A 134 -9.84 21.67 2.53
C THR A 134 -11.20 21.61 3.25
N TYR A 135 -12.09 20.72 2.79
CA TYR A 135 -13.43 20.50 3.35
C TYR A 135 -13.55 19.26 4.24
N GLY A 136 -12.42 18.66 4.62
CA GLY A 136 -12.38 17.49 5.50
C GLY A 136 -11.53 16.36 4.95
N VAL A 137 -11.66 15.18 5.55
CA VAL A 137 -10.87 13.98 5.22
C VAL A 137 -11.74 12.99 4.45
N ILE A 138 -11.20 12.44 3.37
CA ILE A 138 -11.81 11.35 2.61
C ILE A 138 -11.07 10.06 2.96
N GLY A 139 -11.79 9.07 3.49
CA GLY A 139 -11.24 7.75 3.77
C GLY A 139 -11.25 6.87 2.51
N ILE A 140 -10.14 6.21 2.25
CA ILE A 140 -9.92 5.31 1.13
C ILE A 140 -9.65 3.92 1.68
N LYS A 141 -10.27 2.89 1.09
CA LYS A 141 -10.02 1.49 1.40
C LYS A 141 -9.83 0.74 0.09
N VAL A 142 -8.76 -0.04 0.00
CA VAL A 142 -8.39 -0.82 -1.18
C VAL A 142 -8.26 -2.28 -0.77
N TRP A 143 -8.81 -3.19 -1.55
CA TRP A 143 -8.65 -4.63 -1.46
C TRP A 143 -8.16 -5.12 -2.80
N ILE A 144 -7.10 -5.89 -2.82
CA ILE A 144 -6.54 -6.52 -4.02
C ILE A 144 -6.46 -8.02 -3.76
N TYR A 145 -7.12 -8.79 -4.60
CA TYR A 145 -7.11 -10.24 -4.55
C TYR A 145 -6.10 -10.78 -5.56
N ARG A 146 -5.07 -11.47 -5.07
CA ARG A 146 -3.98 -12.04 -5.88
C ARG A 146 -4.18 -13.51 -6.22
N GLY A 147 -5.20 -14.15 -5.69
CA GLY A 147 -5.48 -15.57 -5.90
C GLY A 147 -5.48 -16.36 -4.60
N MET A 148 -5.52 -17.68 -4.71
CA MET A 148 -5.50 -18.55 -3.54
C MET A 148 -4.07 -19.00 -3.24
N LYS A 149 -3.67 -18.91 -1.97
CA LYS A 149 -2.43 -19.51 -1.46
C LYS A 149 -2.73 -20.89 -0.94
N PHE A 150 -2.07 -21.89 -1.50
CA PHE A 150 -2.02 -23.23 -0.97
C PHE A 150 -0.66 -23.42 -0.30
N ASP A 151 -0.66 -23.83 0.95
CA ASP A 151 0.56 -24.25 1.61
C ASP A 151 1.08 -25.50 0.89
N THR A 152 2.09 -25.32 0.05
CA THR A 152 2.88 -26.45 -0.43
C THR A 152 3.67 -26.93 0.78
N PRO A 153 3.49 -28.17 1.27
CA PRO A 153 4.29 -28.65 2.37
C PRO A 153 5.75 -28.53 1.94
N SER A 154 6.52 -27.76 2.69
CA SER A 154 7.96 -27.62 2.46
C SER A 154 8.53 -29.02 2.43
N GLN A 155 9.02 -29.46 1.27
CA GLN A 155 9.76 -30.69 1.16
C GLN A 155 10.92 -30.57 2.15
N GLY A 156 10.80 -31.31 3.25
CA GLY A 156 11.84 -31.37 4.25
C GLY A 156 13.16 -31.68 3.58
N SER A 157 14.14 -30.83 3.79
CA SER A 157 15.52 -31.06 3.43
C SER A 157 15.96 -32.37 4.10
N GLY A 158 15.79 -33.47 3.39
CA GLY A 158 16.33 -34.76 3.79
C GLY A 158 17.84 -34.63 3.87
N LYS A 159 18.35 -34.43 5.07
CA LYS A 159 19.73 -34.68 5.40
C LYS A 159 20.03 -36.13 5.03
N LYS A 160 20.68 -36.36 3.89
CA LYS A 160 21.35 -37.61 3.62
C LYS A 160 22.53 -37.70 4.58
N GLU A 161 22.35 -38.38 5.68
CA GLU A 161 23.48 -38.94 6.42
C GLU A 161 24.10 -40.05 5.53
N SER A 162 25.23 -39.74 4.96
CA SER A 162 26.14 -40.73 4.35
C SER A 162 26.89 -41.46 5.47
N LYS A 163 26.66 -42.74 5.47
CA LYS A 163 27.42 -43.75 6.22
C LYS A 163 28.80 -43.88 5.62
#